data_2ce4be34d7caac8c540c0660b3f1a20b
#
_entry.id   2ce4be34d7caac8c540c0660b3f1a20b
#
_cell.length_a   1.000
_cell.length_b   1.000
_cell.length_c   1.000
_cell.angle_alpha   90.00
_cell.angle_beta   90.00
_cell.angle_gamma   90.00
#
_symmetry.space_group_name_H-M   'P 1'
#
loop_
_entity.id
_entity.type
_entity.pdbx_description
1 polymer ?
#
loop_
_entity_poly.entity_id
_entity_poly.type
_entity_poly.pdbx_seq_one_letter_code
_entity_poly.pdbx_strand_id
1 'polypeptide(L)'
;MRQKKGFTLIELLVVIAIIAILASLAIPQYLSYQRKARVSSYAEPLARACVVDLAAHCMENPPSITTAITPIGNSSPVINCKNTSISTAGGIVTLNATGTFQCNPDGSLSITGPAASGIIATLAGVPDYQARCFTANNSVRCLVEARN
;
A
#
# COMPACT_ATOMS: atom_id res chain seq x y z
N MET A 1 0.07 -48.43 -42.15
CA MET A 1 0.65 -47.06 -42.26
C MET A 1 -0.17 -46.11 -41.42
N ARG A 2 0.42 -45.46 -40.41
CA ARG A 2 -0.26 -44.43 -39.62
C ARG A 2 -0.25 -43.13 -40.42
N GLN A 3 -1.41 -42.69 -40.88
CA GLN A 3 -1.55 -41.35 -41.48
C GLN A 3 -1.28 -40.30 -40.42
N LYS A 4 -0.22 -39.54 -40.59
CA LYS A 4 0.05 -38.33 -39.76
C LYS A 4 -0.92 -37.25 -40.26
N LYS A 5 -1.92 -36.94 -39.43
CA LYS A 5 -2.79 -35.79 -39.67
C LYS A 5 -1.98 -34.53 -39.39
N GLY A 6 -1.78 -33.69 -40.39
CA GLY A 6 -1.14 -32.38 -40.26
C GLY A 6 -2.20 -31.33 -39.88
N PHE A 7 -1.77 -30.28 -39.15
CA PHE A 7 -2.60 -29.10 -38.86
C PHE A 7 -2.83 -28.30 -40.14
N THR A 8 -4.04 -27.79 -40.32
CA THR A 8 -4.35 -26.88 -41.43
C THR A 8 -3.92 -25.45 -41.04
N LEU A 9 -3.54 -24.66 -42.04
CA LEU A 9 -3.13 -23.26 -41.84
C LEU A 9 -4.26 -22.43 -41.24
N ILE A 10 -5.53 -22.73 -41.61
CA ILE A 10 -6.69 -22.01 -41.07
C ILE A 10 -6.94 -22.32 -39.59
N GLU A 11 -6.72 -23.56 -39.15
CA GLU A 11 -6.84 -23.91 -37.73
C GLU A 11 -5.85 -23.11 -36.85
N LEU A 12 -4.62 -22.98 -37.34
CA LEU A 12 -3.63 -22.18 -36.64
C LEU A 12 -4.00 -20.68 -36.61
N LEU A 13 -4.46 -20.16 -37.76
CA LEU A 13 -4.82 -18.74 -37.89
C LEU A 13 -5.98 -18.36 -36.97
N VAL A 14 -7.01 -19.18 -36.85
CA VAL A 14 -8.16 -18.94 -35.97
C VAL A 14 -7.72 -18.95 -34.50
N VAL A 15 -6.85 -19.87 -34.10
CA VAL A 15 -6.36 -19.95 -32.70
C VAL A 15 -5.60 -18.73 -32.32
N ILE A 16 -4.64 -18.25 -33.13
CA ILE A 16 -3.87 -17.04 -32.82
C ILE A 16 -4.76 -15.80 -32.83
N ALA A 17 -5.78 -15.72 -33.69
CA ALA A 17 -6.72 -14.60 -33.68
C ALA A 17 -7.51 -14.53 -32.38
N ILE A 18 -8.00 -15.64 -31.85
CA ILE A 18 -8.73 -15.71 -30.59
C ILE A 18 -7.80 -15.34 -29.43
N ILE A 19 -6.57 -15.87 -29.37
CA ILE A 19 -5.61 -15.55 -28.32
C ILE A 19 -5.26 -14.06 -28.34
N ALA A 20 -5.09 -13.45 -29.51
CA ALA A 20 -4.78 -12.02 -29.63
C ALA A 20 -5.89 -11.14 -29.05
N ILE A 21 -7.16 -11.47 -29.30
CA ILE A 21 -8.31 -10.73 -28.74
C ILE A 21 -8.35 -10.87 -27.21
N LEU A 22 -8.21 -12.08 -26.69
CA LEU A 22 -8.23 -12.33 -25.25
C LEU A 22 -7.05 -11.64 -24.55
N ALA A 23 -5.85 -11.70 -25.11
CA ALA A 23 -4.66 -11.08 -24.57
C ALA A 23 -4.78 -9.55 -24.51
N SER A 24 -5.42 -8.92 -25.49
CA SER A 24 -5.60 -7.46 -25.54
C SER A 24 -6.40 -6.91 -24.35
N LEU A 25 -7.33 -7.69 -23.80
CA LEU A 25 -8.13 -7.32 -22.63
C LEU A 25 -7.47 -7.74 -21.30
N ALA A 26 -6.76 -8.87 -21.30
CA ALA A 26 -6.19 -9.45 -20.08
C ALA A 26 -4.91 -8.72 -19.63
N ILE A 27 -4.04 -8.31 -20.54
CA ILE A 27 -2.72 -7.72 -20.21
C ILE A 27 -2.83 -6.44 -19.41
N PRO A 28 -3.66 -5.42 -19.75
CA PRO A 28 -3.76 -4.19 -18.98
C PRO A 28 -4.20 -4.41 -17.53
N GLN A 29 -5.16 -5.32 -17.33
CA GLN A 29 -5.65 -5.66 -16.00
C GLN A 29 -4.57 -6.37 -15.17
N TYR A 30 -3.87 -7.33 -15.77
CA TYR A 30 -2.78 -8.05 -15.11
C TYR A 30 -1.67 -7.09 -14.61
N LEU A 31 -1.27 -6.13 -15.43
CA LEU A 31 -0.26 -5.12 -15.05
C LEU A 31 -0.74 -4.25 -13.88
N SER A 32 -2.01 -3.88 -13.84
CA SER A 32 -2.60 -3.14 -12.73
C SER A 32 -2.55 -3.96 -11.42
N TYR A 33 -2.93 -5.24 -11.47
CA TYR A 33 -2.82 -6.13 -10.31
C TYR A 33 -1.37 -6.30 -9.83
N GLN A 34 -0.43 -6.44 -10.75
CA GLN A 34 0.99 -6.58 -10.43
C GLN A 34 1.53 -5.35 -9.70
N ARG A 35 1.15 -4.14 -10.13
CA ARG A 35 1.52 -2.88 -9.47
C ARG A 35 0.94 -2.78 -8.07
N LYS A 36 -0.35 -3.08 -7.88
CA LYS A 36 -1.00 -3.12 -6.56
C LYS A 36 -0.32 -4.13 -5.63
N ALA A 37 -0.02 -5.34 -6.12
CA ALA A 37 0.65 -6.37 -5.35
C ALA A 37 2.05 -5.93 -4.88
N ARG A 38 2.81 -5.22 -5.72
CA ARG A 38 4.11 -4.66 -5.33
C ARG A 38 3.99 -3.62 -4.21
N VAL A 39 3.02 -2.70 -4.28
CA VAL A 39 2.77 -1.72 -3.21
C VAL A 39 2.34 -2.42 -1.93
N SER A 40 1.44 -3.40 -2.01
CA SER A 40 1.00 -4.18 -0.83
C SER A 40 2.13 -4.99 -0.20
N SER A 41 3.07 -5.50 -0.99
CA SER A 41 4.18 -6.32 -0.46
C SER A 41 5.30 -5.49 0.18
N TYR A 42 5.58 -4.28 -0.32
CA TYR A 42 6.74 -3.50 0.11
C TYR A 42 6.39 -2.22 0.84
N ALA A 43 5.34 -1.50 0.44
CA ALA A 43 4.99 -0.21 1.02
C ALA A 43 4.01 -0.32 2.19
N GLU A 44 2.98 -1.16 2.06
CA GLU A 44 1.95 -1.33 3.09
C GLU A 44 2.52 -1.80 4.45
N PRO A 45 3.45 -2.80 4.52
CA PRO A 45 3.98 -3.24 5.81
C PRO A 45 4.72 -2.14 6.57
N LEU A 46 5.41 -1.25 5.87
CA LEU A 46 6.15 -0.14 6.48
C LEU A 46 5.20 0.94 7.02
N ALA A 47 4.17 1.30 6.26
CA ALA A 47 3.12 2.21 6.74
C ALA A 47 2.38 1.62 7.95
N ARG A 48 2.07 0.32 7.90
CA ARG A 48 1.40 -0.40 8.99
C ARG A 48 2.25 -0.43 10.25
N ALA A 49 3.53 -0.77 10.14
CA ALA A 49 4.45 -0.80 11.26
C ALA A 49 4.52 0.58 11.96
N CYS A 50 4.60 1.66 11.18
CA CYS A 50 4.60 3.02 11.73
C CYS A 50 3.30 3.31 12.50
N VAL A 51 2.11 3.04 11.95
CA VAL A 51 0.84 3.32 12.64
C VAL A 51 0.67 2.45 13.89
N VAL A 52 1.08 1.17 13.83
CA VAL A 52 1.01 0.26 15.00
C VAL A 52 1.92 0.75 16.12
N ASP A 53 3.14 1.17 15.81
CA ASP A 53 4.06 1.70 16.80
C ASP A 53 3.56 3.01 17.43
N LEU A 54 2.95 3.91 16.62
CA LEU A 54 2.31 5.11 17.15
C LEU A 54 1.15 4.79 18.08
N ALA A 55 0.33 3.79 17.74
CA ALA A 55 -0.76 3.33 18.61
C ALA A 55 -0.22 2.74 19.92
N ALA A 56 0.83 1.91 19.84
CA ALA A 56 1.49 1.35 21.02
C ALA A 56 2.09 2.47 21.91
N HIS A 57 2.74 3.45 21.31
CA HIS A 57 3.28 4.61 22.06
C HIS A 57 2.19 5.37 22.83
N CYS A 58 1.01 5.61 22.23
CA CYS A 58 -0.11 6.24 22.91
C CYS A 58 -0.65 5.39 24.06
N MET A 59 -0.67 4.06 23.91
CA MET A 59 -1.09 3.13 24.96
C MET A 59 -0.10 3.08 26.14
N GLU A 60 1.19 3.15 25.86
CA GLU A 60 2.25 3.14 26.88
C GLU A 60 2.37 4.50 27.62
N ASN A 61 2.04 5.58 26.92
CA ASN A 61 2.17 6.95 27.44
C ASN A 61 0.85 7.72 27.26
N PRO A 62 -0.24 7.30 27.93
CA PRO A 62 -1.52 8.00 27.78
C PRO A 62 -1.41 9.42 28.40
N PRO A 63 -1.72 10.46 27.62
CA PRO A 63 -1.68 11.82 28.14
C PRO A 63 -2.90 12.14 29.01
N SER A 64 -2.78 13.10 29.92
CA SER A 64 -3.93 13.55 30.74
C SER A 64 -5.03 14.25 29.90
N ILE A 65 -4.64 14.82 28.74
CA ILE A 65 -5.53 15.46 27.77
C ILE A 65 -5.12 15.00 26.37
N THR A 66 -6.05 15.01 25.43
CA THR A 66 -5.74 14.69 24.01
C THR A 66 -4.59 15.57 23.50
N THR A 67 -3.49 14.90 23.12
CA THR A 67 -2.24 15.58 22.74
C THR A 67 -1.85 15.21 21.31
N ALA A 68 -1.56 16.23 20.49
CA ALA A 68 -1.06 16.02 19.13
C ALA A 68 0.38 15.47 19.15
N ILE A 69 0.66 14.53 18.25
CA ILE A 69 1.99 13.94 18.06
C ILE A 69 2.48 14.14 16.62
N THR A 70 3.80 14.24 16.46
CA THR A 70 4.43 14.26 15.14
C THR A 70 4.58 12.81 14.64
N PRO A 71 3.83 12.38 13.64
CA PRO A 71 3.76 10.95 13.30
C PRO A 71 5.01 10.42 12.61
N ILE A 72 5.70 11.23 11.80
CA ILE A 72 6.86 10.78 10.99
C ILE A 72 8.04 11.75 11.08
N GLY A 73 9.22 11.26 10.69
CA GLY A 73 10.46 12.03 10.67
C GLY A 73 11.22 11.97 11.99
N ASN A 74 12.29 12.74 12.09
CA ASN A 74 13.21 12.72 13.25
C ASN A 74 12.52 13.06 14.59
N SER A 75 11.44 13.84 14.55
CA SER A 75 10.64 14.20 15.73
C SER A 75 9.57 13.16 16.09
N SER A 76 9.46 12.07 15.34
CA SER A 76 8.54 10.99 15.68
C SER A 76 8.97 10.29 16.97
N PRO A 77 8.03 9.97 17.89
CA PRO A 77 8.34 9.26 19.12
C PRO A 77 8.75 7.81 18.89
N VAL A 78 8.45 7.24 17.70
CA VAL A 78 8.64 5.81 17.42
C VAL A 78 9.60 5.57 16.26
N ILE A 79 10.38 4.47 16.36
CA ILE A 79 11.52 4.21 15.47
C ILE A 79 11.09 3.90 14.03
N ASN A 80 10.00 3.15 13.84
CA ASN A 80 9.53 2.76 12.50
C ASN A 80 8.94 3.92 11.69
N CYS A 81 8.78 5.08 12.31
CA CYS A 81 8.30 6.30 11.66
C CYS A 81 9.41 7.36 11.44
N LYS A 82 10.62 7.14 11.97
CA LYS A 82 11.72 8.12 11.85
C LYS A 82 12.26 8.22 10.44
N ASN A 83 12.42 7.09 9.77
CA ASN A 83 12.94 7.06 8.41
C ASN A 83 11.80 7.26 7.41
N THR A 84 11.81 8.40 6.74
CA THR A 84 10.82 8.71 5.69
C THR A 84 11.13 8.10 4.33
N SER A 85 12.35 7.57 4.15
CA SER A 85 12.79 6.92 2.90
C SER A 85 13.53 5.63 3.25
N ILE A 86 12.98 4.49 2.82
CA ILE A 86 13.45 3.15 3.19
C ILE A 86 13.72 2.35 1.92
N SER A 87 14.95 1.83 1.77
CA SER A 87 15.31 0.95 0.67
C SER A 87 14.79 -0.47 0.93
N THR A 88 14.04 -1.00 -0.02
CA THR A 88 13.52 -2.38 -0.01
C THR A 88 13.93 -3.13 -1.27
N ALA A 89 13.74 -4.44 -1.30
CA ALA A 89 13.97 -5.25 -2.50
C ALA A 89 13.05 -4.84 -3.68
N GLY A 90 11.89 -4.25 -3.39
CA GLY A 90 10.95 -3.75 -4.40
C GLY A 90 11.24 -2.34 -4.90
N GLY A 91 12.17 -1.62 -4.27
CA GLY A 91 12.51 -0.23 -4.54
C GLY A 91 12.47 0.64 -3.28
N ILE A 92 12.65 1.93 -3.44
CA ILE A 92 12.60 2.89 -2.32
C ILE A 92 11.14 3.15 -1.97
N VAL A 93 10.81 2.96 -0.68
CA VAL A 93 9.51 3.33 -0.11
C VAL A 93 9.64 4.66 0.60
N THR A 94 8.77 5.62 0.28
CA THR A 94 8.71 6.92 0.96
C THR A 94 7.45 6.98 1.82
N LEU A 95 7.63 7.31 3.10
CA LEU A 95 6.54 7.50 4.06
C LEU A 95 6.19 8.99 4.17
N ASN A 96 4.90 9.28 4.11
CA ASN A 96 4.32 10.60 4.37
C ASN A 96 3.15 10.47 5.35
N ALA A 97 2.85 11.53 6.07
CA ALA A 97 1.68 11.60 6.95
C ALA A 97 0.73 12.69 6.50
N THR A 98 -0.56 12.39 6.53
CA THR A 98 -1.62 13.35 6.25
C THR A 98 -2.64 13.32 7.39
N GLY A 99 -3.18 14.49 7.74
CA GLY A 99 -4.08 14.67 8.88
C GLY A 99 -3.35 14.94 10.19
N THR A 100 -4.12 15.05 11.27
CA THR A 100 -3.64 15.29 12.62
C THR A 100 -3.64 13.99 13.41
N PHE A 101 -2.51 13.67 14.03
CA PHE A 101 -2.32 12.48 14.85
C PHE A 101 -2.34 12.88 16.33
N GLN A 102 -3.14 12.21 17.13
CA GLN A 102 -3.35 12.54 18.53
C GLN A 102 -3.39 11.28 19.40
N CYS A 103 -2.72 11.34 20.55
CA CYS A 103 -2.93 10.38 21.64
C CYS A 103 -4.06 10.88 22.54
N ASN A 104 -5.00 10.02 22.84
CA ASN A 104 -6.11 10.31 23.73
C ASN A 104 -5.82 9.82 25.16
N PRO A 105 -6.53 10.36 26.18
CA PRO A 105 -6.36 9.93 27.59
C PRO A 105 -6.66 8.46 27.84
N ASP A 106 -7.45 7.83 26.99
CA ASP A 106 -7.74 6.38 27.04
C ASP A 106 -6.62 5.52 26.41
N GLY A 107 -5.52 6.13 25.97
CA GLY A 107 -4.41 5.45 25.31
C GLY A 107 -4.64 5.18 23.83
N SER A 108 -5.75 5.59 23.26
CA SER A 108 -6.02 5.36 21.82
C SER A 108 -5.30 6.38 20.95
N LEU A 109 -4.91 5.94 19.73
CA LEU A 109 -4.43 6.81 18.66
C LEU A 109 -5.61 7.22 17.79
N SER A 110 -5.88 8.51 17.68
CA SER A 110 -6.84 9.07 16.72
C SER A 110 -6.12 9.79 15.58
N ILE A 111 -6.60 9.57 14.36
CA ILE A 111 -6.14 10.25 13.15
C ILE A 111 -7.32 10.99 12.56
N THR A 112 -7.26 12.32 12.58
CA THR A 112 -8.35 13.20 12.12
C THR A 112 -7.91 14.02 10.92
N GLY A 113 -8.86 14.34 10.03
CA GLY A 113 -8.58 15.13 8.84
C GLY A 113 -9.43 14.68 7.64
N PRO A 114 -9.04 15.05 6.42
CA PRO A 114 -9.71 14.63 5.18
C PRO A 114 -9.80 13.10 5.05
N ALA A 115 -10.66 12.62 4.17
CA ALA A 115 -10.89 11.18 3.95
C ALA A 115 -9.61 10.37 3.62
N ALA A 116 -8.55 11.04 3.16
CA ALA A 116 -7.24 10.44 2.87
C ALA A 116 -6.22 10.54 4.02
N SER A 117 -6.65 10.85 5.26
CA SER A 117 -5.73 10.96 6.41
C SER A 117 -5.15 9.61 6.80
N GLY A 118 -3.90 9.62 7.25
CA GLY A 118 -3.14 8.43 7.67
C GLY A 118 -1.67 8.50 7.31
N ILE A 119 -0.97 7.40 7.53
CA ILE A 119 0.39 7.19 7.02
C ILE A 119 0.28 6.64 5.59
N ILE A 120 0.88 7.37 4.67
CA ILE A 120 0.91 7.04 3.24
C ILE A 120 2.31 6.54 2.89
N ALA A 121 2.38 5.37 2.28
CA ALA A 121 3.62 4.82 1.74
C ALA A 121 3.54 4.72 0.22
N THR A 122 4.49 5.33 -0.46
CA THR A 122 4.64 5.29 -1.91
C THR A 122 5.87 4.48 -2.28
N LEU A 123 5.78 3.65 -3.33
CA LEU A 123 6.87 2.83 -3.82
C LEU A 123 7.45 3.45 -5.10
N ALA A 124 8.77 3.65 -5.13
CA ALA A 124 9.47 4.08 -6.33
C ALA A 124 9.24 3.08 -7.49
N GLY A 125 8.94 3.58 -8.68
CA GLY A 125 8.60 2.74 -9.84
C GLY A 125 7.14 2.31 -9.93
N VAL A 126 6.29 2.67 -8.97
CA VAL A 126 4.84 2.45 -9.02
C VAL A 126 4.12 3.76 -8.68
N PRO A 127 4.04 4.72 -9.63
CA PRO A 127 3.45 6.04 -9.37
C PRO A 127 1.93 6.03 -9.21
N ASP A 128 1.25 5.01 -9.75
CA ASP A 128 -0.21 4.98 -9.85
C ASP A 128 -0.91 4.53 -8.58
N TYR A 129 -0.17 3.90 -7.64
CA TYR A 129 -0.73 3.31 -6.42
C TYR A 129 0.09 3.70 -5.20
N GLN A 130 -0.60 3.78 -4.06
CA GLN A 130 -0.01 4.01 -2.74
C GLN A 130 -0.69 3.14 -1.70
N ALA A 131 0.04 2.82 -0.62
CA ALA A 131 -0.55 2.21 0.56
C ALA A 131 -0.90 3.31 1.57
N ARG A 132 -2.06 3.22 2.19
CA ARG A 132 -2.50 4.11 3.26
C ARG A 132 -2.94 3.32 4.47
N CYS A 133 -2.36 3.62 5.63
CA CYS A 133 -2.73 3.04 6.91
C CYS A 133 -3.28 4.10 7.85
N PHE A 134 -4.37 3.79 8.53
CA PHE A 134 -5.09 4.68 9.43
C PHE A 134 -5.76 3.89 10.55
N THR A 135 -6.29 4.59 11.55
CA THR A 135 -7.05 3.98 12.64
C THR A 135 -8.55 4.11 12.38
N ALA A 136 -9.28 3.01 12.58
CA ALA A 136 -10.74 2.99 12.54
C ALA A 136 -11.26 2.03 13.60
N ASN A 137 -12.16 2.49 14.46
CA ASN A 137 -12.73 1.69 15.56
C ASN A 137 -11.65 1.01 16.42
N ASN A 138 -10.65 1.75 16.89
CA ASN A 138 -9.49 1.28 17.65
C ASN A 138 -8.67 0.17 16.96
N SER A 139 -8.78 0.02 15.67
CA SER A 139 -7.99 -0.93 14.89
C SER A 139 -7.21 -0.23 13.77
N VAL A 140 -6.01 -0.74 13.49
CA VAL A 140 -5.21 -0.27 12.36
C VAL A 140 -5.70 -0.95 11.09
N ARG A 141 -6.07 -0.15 10.10
CA ARG A 141 -6.49 -0.60 8.78
C ARG A 141 -5.56 -0.05 7.72
N CYS A 142 -5.23 -0.89 6.75
CA CYS A 142 -4.43 -0.51 5.60
C CYS A 142 -5.18 -0.87 4.32
N LEU A 143 -4.97 -0.05 3.29
CA LEU A 143 -5.50 -0.30 1.96
C LEU A 143 -4.53 0.22 0.90
N VAL A 144 -4.57 -0.41 -0.27
CA VAL A 144 -3.85 0.06 -1.46
C VAL A 144 -4.85 0.76 -2.37
N GLU A 145 -4.62 2.03 -2.60
CA GLU A 145 -5.50 2.91 -3.37
C GLU A 145 -4.76 3.54 -4.55
N ALA A 146 -5.53 4.01 -5.55
CA ALA A 146 -4.96 4.80 -6.63
C ALA A 146 -4.45 6.13 -6.06
N ARG A 147 -3.31 6.58 -6.57
CA ARG A 147 -2.73 7.88 -6.22
C ARG A 147 -3.38 8.96 -7.08
N ASN A 148 -4.00 9.95 -6.44
CA ASN A 148 -4.54 11.13 -7.10
C ASN A 148 -3.49 12.19 -7.31
#